data_34836b000e26d56f4d8746b8caac8652
#
_entry.id   34836b000e26d56f4d8746b8caac8652
#
_cell.length_a   1.000
_cell.length_b   1.000
_cell.length_c   1.000
_cell.angle_alpha   90.00
_cell.angle_beta   90.00
_cell.angle_gamma   90.00
#
_symmetry.space_group_name_H-M   'P 1'
#
loop_
_entity.id
_entity.type
_entity.pdbx_description
1 polymer ?
#
loop_
_entity_poly.entity_id
_entity_poly.type
_entity_poly.pdbx_seq_one_letter_code
_entity_poly.pdbx_strand_id
1 'polypeptide(L)'
;PKANIHYYFSNKLGLYGAVLENTLNLWDTVFNELSSHDEPADVLSRYIDAKIDFSRTHPTASRLFAKEMISGAPHLSAYLQQDYRLWFKQRMSIFESWIAQGKMDDLDPAHVIFMIWASTQYYADFEPQILIATQTQHLTEPAFVAAADSIKHIILKGCGIC
;
A
#
# COMPACT_ATOMS: atom_id res chain seq x y z
N PRO A 1 24.93 -6.43 16.10
CA PRO A 1 25.44 -5.52 17.16
C PRO A 1 25.13 -4.07 16.80
N LYS A 2 24.85 -3.22 17.78
CA LYS A 2 24.59 -1.77 17.57
C LYS A 2 25.69 -1.07 16.75
N ALA A 3 26.93 -1.53 16.87
CA ALA A 3 28.06 -1.01 16.11
C ALA A 3 27.90 -1.14 14.58
N ASN A 4 27.32 -2.24 14.09
CA ASN A 4 27.10 -2.43 12.66
C ASN A 4 26.02 -1.48 12.10
N ILE A 5 25.01 -1.16 12.90
CA ILE A 5 23.97 -0.19 12.52
C ILE A 5 24.58 1.20 12.30
N HIS A 6 25.47 1.64 13.19
CA HIS A 6 26.17 2.92 13.03
C HIS A 6 27.12 2.95 11.83
N TYR A 7 27.70 1.81 11.46
CA TYR A 7 28.58 1.72 10.30
C TYR A 7 27.80 1.91 8.97
N TYR A 8 26.63 1.27 8.84
CA TYR A 8 25.84 1.31 7.60
C TYR A 8 24.92 2.54 7.48
N PHE A 9 24.38 3.03 8.58
CA PHE A 9 23.34 4.07 8.60
C PHE A 9 23.78 5.39 9.23
N SER A 10 25.04 5.53 9.58
CA SER A 10 25.65 6.73 10.20
C SER A 10 25.02 7.14 11.52
N ASN A 11 23.68 7.16 11.62
CA ASN A 11 22.93 7.52 12.83
C ASN A 11 21.51 6.92 12.79
N LYS A 12 20.76 7.14 13.89
CA LYS A 12 19.36 6.64 14.03
C LYS A 12 18.42 7.19 12.96
N LEU A 13 18.62 8.43 12.52
CA LEU A 13 17.78 9.07 11.51
C LEU A 13 18.00 8.45 10.13
N GLY A 14 19.25 8.14 9.77
CA GLY A 14 19.57 7.42 8.53
C GLY A 14 18.95 6.02 8.49
N LEU A 15 19.00 5.29 9.60
CA LEU A 15 18.30 4.00 9.71
C LEU A 15 16.79 4.17 9.56
N TYR A 16 16.21 5.19 10.19
CA TYR A 16 14.78 5.47 10.09
C TYR A 16 14.35 5.74 8.64
N GLY A 17 15.08 6.63 7.94
CA GLY A 17 14.84 6.91 6.52
C GLY A 17 14.94 5.66 5.64
N ALA A 18 15.97 4.84 5.82
CA ALA A 18 16.14 3.60 5.07
C ALA A 18 15.00 2.60 5.28
N VAL A 19 14.42 2.52 6.50
CA VAL A 19 13.24 1.67 6.76
C VAL A 19 12.02 2.20 6.02
N LEU A 20 11.81 3.51 6.02
CA LEU A 20 10.68 4.14 5.30
C LEU A 20 10.80 3.94 3.78
N GLU A 21 11.98 4.15 3.20
CA GLU A 21 12.25 3.91 1.77
C GLU A 21 12.05 2.45 1.40
N ASN A 22 12.55 1.52 2.20
CA ASN A 22 12.34 0.09 1.97
C ASN A 22 10.85 -0.30 2.02
N THR A 23 10.08 0.32 2.92
CA THR A 23 8.63 0.10 3.02
C THR A 23 7.93 0.54 1.72
N LEU A 24 8.25 1.73 1.21
CA LEU A 24 7.72 2.23 -0.06
C LEU A 24 8.10 1.32 -1.22
N ASN A 25 9.36 0.94 -1.33
CA ASN A 25 9.83 0.06 -2.40
C ASN A 25 9.10 -1.29 -2.42
N LEU A 26 8.84 -1.89 -1.26
CA LEU A 26 8.09 -3.14 -1.16
C LEU A 26 6.63 -2.98 -1.58
N TRP A 27 6.00 -1.86 -1.22
CA TRP A 27 4.62 -1.58 -1.65
C TRP A 27 4.50 -1.31 -3.13
N ASP A 28 5.49 -0.65 -3.71
CA ASP A 28 5.44 -0.18 -5.08
C ASP A 28 5.87 -1.24 -6.09
N THR A 29 6.43 -2.37 -5.64
CA THR A 29 6.98 -3.40 -6.55
C THR A 29 5.95 -3.85 -7.59
N VAL A 30 4.73 -4.18 -7.18
CA VAL A 30 3.66 -4.61 -8.12
C VAL A 30 3.21 -3.43 -9.00
N PHE A 31 3.10 -2.23 -8.43
CA PHE A 31 2.68 -1.03 -9.16
C PHE A 31 3.72 -0.52 -10.15
N ASN A 32 4.99 -0.81 -9.93
CA ASN A 32 6.05 -0.40 -10.85
C ASN A 32 6.04 -1.17 -12.17
N GLU A 33 5.46 -2.36 -12.17
CA GLU A 33 5.33 -3.23 -13.36
C GLU A 33 4.05 -3.00 -14.17
N LEU A 34 3.17 -2.06 -13.74
CA LEU A 34 1.91 -1.78 -14.41
C LEU A 34 2.06 -1.28 -15.83
N SER A 35 1.23 -1.82 -16.73
CA SER A 35 1.09 -1.39 -18.12
C SER A 35 -0.38 -1.13 -18.48
N SER A 36 -0.62 -0.20 -19.36
CA SER A 36 -1.96 0.07 -19.94
C SER A 36 -2.53 -1.10 -20.76
N HIS A 37 -1.70 -2.11 -21.08
CA HIS A 37 -2.11 -3.32 -21.78
C HIS A 37 -2.57 -4.44 -20.85
N ASP A 38 -2.29 -4.33 -19.56
CA ASP A 38 -2.69 -5.33 -18.57
C ASP A 38 -4.21 -5.36 -18.37
N GLU A 39 -4.71 -6.48 -17.86
CA GLU A 39 -6.09 -6.59 -17.40
C GLU A 39 -6.21 -6.04 -15.97
N PRO A 40 -7.05 -5.01 -15.75
CA PRO A 40 -7.18 -4.36 -14.45
C PRO A 40 -7.50 -5.32 -13.30
N ALA A 41 -8.35 -6.33 -13.57
CA ALA A 41 -8.73 -7.32 -12.56
C ALA A 41 -7.53 -8.07 -11.99
N ASP A 42 -6.63 -8.54 -12.86
CA ASP A 42 -5.47 -9.34 -12.46
C ASP A 42 -4.47 -8.49 -11.67
N VAL A 43 -4.24 -7.28 -12.15
CA VAL A 43 -3.25 -6.39 -11.54
C VAL A 43 -3.72 -5.89 -10.19
N LEU A 44 -4.95 -5.38 -10.11
CA LEU A 44 -5.49 -4.87 -8.84
C LEU A 44 -5.63 -5.98 -7.81
N SER A 45 -5.99 -7.20 -8.24
CA SER A 45 -6.02 -8.37 -7.35
C SER A 45 -4.64 -8.67 -6.77
N ARG A 46 -3.61 -8.77 -7.61
CA ARG A 46 -2.22 -9.00 -7.15
C ARG A 46 -1.72 -7.88 -6.24
N TYR A 47 -2.08 -6.64 -6.54
CA TYR A 47 -1.68 -5.51 -5.72
C TYR A 47 -2.34 -5.55 -4.33
N ILE A 48 -3.63 -5.83 -4.25
CA ILE A 48 -4.36 -5.97 -2.98
C ILE A 48 -3.77 -7.13 -2.16
N ASP A 49 -3.51 -8.28 -2.80
CA ASP A 49 -2.89 -9.44 -2.14
C ASP A 49 -1.52 -9.09 -1.57
N ALA A 50 -0.67 -8.42 -2.34
CA ALA A 50 0.66 -8.00 -1.90
C ALA A 50 0.59 -7.00 -0.73
N LYS A 51 -0.36 -6.06 -0.76
CA LYS A 51 -0.56 -5.08 0.31
C LYS A 51 -1.06 -5.73 1.60
N ILE A 52 -1.97 -6.67 1.52
CA ILE A 52 -2.47 -7.44 2.67
C ILE A 52 -1.37 -8.34 3.24
N ASP A 53 -0.61 -9.02 2.38
CA ASP A 53 0.53 -9.83 2.84
C ASP A 53 1.60 -8.98 3.53
N PHE A 54 1.88 -7.78 3.03
CA PHE A 54 2.78 -6.85 3.71
C PHE A 54 2.23 -6.45 5.09
N SER A 55 0.94 -6.17 5.21
CA SER A 55 0.30 -5.84 6.49
C SER A 55 0.40 -7.00 7.49
N ARG A 56 0.37 -8.25 7.02
CA ARG A 56 0.55 -9.46 7.81
C ARG A 56 2.01 -9.67 8.23
N THR A 57 2.94 -9.52 7.29
CA THR A 57 4.35 -9.90 7.49
C THR A 57 5.21 -8.76 8.05
N HIS A 58 4.85 -7.51 7.80
CA HIS A 58 5.61 -6.32 8.20
C HIS A 58 4.77 -5.26 8.93
N PRO A 59 3.94 -5.63 9.93
CA PRO A 59 3.01 -4.69 10.58
C PRO A 59 3.72 -3.53 11.28
N THR A 60 4.93 -3.77 11.81
CA THR A 60 5.73 -2.72 12.46
C THR A 60 6.22 -1.68 11.45
N ALA A 61 6.61 -2.08 10.26
CA ALA A 61 7.03 -1.17 9.20
C ALA A 61 5.84 -0.33 8.68
N SER A 62 4.66 -0.95 8.51
CA SER A 62 3.42 -0.25 8.17
C SER A 62 3.10 0.84 9.19
N ARG A 63 3.05 0.50 10.48
CA ARG A 63 2.77 1.46 11.57
C ARG A 63 3.80 2.58 11.65
N LEU A 64 5.07 2.29 11.38
CA LEU A 64 6.12 3.30 11.36
C LEU A 64 5.87 4.32 10.24
N PHE A 65 5.52 3.83 9.05
CA PHE A 65 5.18 4.67 7.92
C PHE A 65 3.91 5.49 8.18
N ALA A 66 2.84 4.87 8.70
CA ALA A 66 1.61 5.56 9.06
C ALA A 66 1.87 6.70 10.05
N LYS A 67 2.71 6.46 11.07
CA LYS A 67 3.11 7.48 12.03
C LYS A 67 3.85 8.64 11.37
N GLU A 68 4.74 8.36 10.43
CA GLU A 68 5.45 9.40 9.66
C GLU A 68 4.44 10.27 8.88
N MET A 69 3.50 9.64 8.17
CA MET A 69 2.48 10.36 7.38
C MET A 69 1.56 11.20 8.26
N ILE A 70 1.04 10.66 9.36
CA ILE A 70 0.18 11.37 10.32
C ILE A 70 0.91 12.56 10.95
N SER A 71 2.22 12.45 11.12
CA SER A 71 3.07 13.53 11.66
C SER A 71 3.45 14.60 10.62
N GLY A 72 2.92 14.55 9.40
CA GLY A 72 3.20 15.50 8.32
C GLY A 72 4.45 15.14 7.50
N ALA A 73 4.91 13.90 7.56
CA ALA A 73 6.04 13.37 6.80
C ALA A 73 7.36 14.16 6.96
N PRO A 74 7.80 14.48 8.19
CA PRO A 74 8.95 15.37 8.40
C PRO A 74 10.26 14.85 7.79
N HIS A 75 10.39 13.52 7.60
CA HIS A 75 11.60 12.90 7.04
C HIS A 75 11.45 12.48 5.57
N LEU A 76 10.23 12.45 5.03
CA LEU A 76 9.93 12.06 3.65
C LEU A 76 9.44 13.22 2.78
N SER A 77 9.31 14.43 3.31
CA SER A 77 8.67 15.55 2.61
C SER A 77 9.32 15.87 1.26
N ALA A 78 10.64 15.86 1.16
CA ALA A 78 11.36 16.11 -0.10
C ALA A 78 11.07 15.02 -1.15
N TYR A 79 11.14 13.75 -0.76
CA TYR A 79 10.80 12.61 -1.61
C TYR A 79 9.34 12.67 -2.09
N LEU A 80 8.40 12.93 -1.19
CA LEU A 80 6.97 13.01 -1.53
C LEU A 80 6.65 14.14 -2.51
N GLN A 81 7.34 15.28 -2.40
CA GLN A 81 7.11 16.42 -3.28
C GLN A 81 7.69 16.26 -4.69
N GLN A 82 8.70 15.44 -4.86
CA GLN A 82 9.41 15.27 -6.14
C GLN A 82 9.13 13.91 -6.75
N ASP A 83 9.82 12.87 -6.29
CA ASP A 83 9.82 11.56 -6.93
C ASP A 83 8.48 10.85 -6.83
N TYR A 84 7.88 10.85 -5.64
CA TYR A 84 6.58 10.21 -5.41
C TYR A 84 5.45 10.85 -6.21
N ARG A 85 5.42 12.19 -6.30
CA ARG A 85 4.41 12.90 -7.08
C ARG A 85 4.47 12.54 -8.57
N LEU A 86 5.69 12.43 -9.13
CA LEU A 86 5.89 12.04 -10.53
C LEU A 86 5.46 10.58 -10.74
N TRP A 87 5.92 9.70 -9.87
CA TRP A 87 5.55 8.30 -9.88
C TRP A 87 4.02 8.11 -9.82
N PHE A 88 3.36 8.77 -8.88
CA PHE A 88 1.90 8.70 -8.71
C PHE A 88 1.18 9.14 -9.99
N LYS A 89 1.56 10.28 -10.58
CA LYS A 89 0.98 10.76 -11.83
C LYS A 89 1.13 9.75 -12.96
N GLN A 90 2.27 9.10 -13.08
CA GLN A 90 2.50 8.08 -14.10
C GLN A 90 1.59 6.85 -13.89
N ARG A 91 1.35 6.46 -12.64
CA ARG A 91 0.45 5.35 -12.36
C ARG A 91 -1.00 5.71 -12.66
N MET A 92 -1.44 6.91 -12.30
CA MET A 92 -2.80 7.37 -12.61
C MET A 92 -3.07 7.40 -14.11
N SER A 93 -2.12 7.75 -14.96
CA SER A 93 -2.30 7.72 -16.41
C SER A 93 -2.56 6.33 -16.99
N ILE A 94 -2.13 5.26 -16.31
CA ILE A 94 -2.46 3.88 -16.71
C ILE A 94 -3.94 3.59 -16.44
N PHE A 95 -4.46 4.00 -15.29
CA PHE A 95 -5.88 3.85 -14.96
C PHE A 95 -6.76 4.66 -15.92
N GLU A 96 -6.36 5.90 -16.24
CA GLU A 96 -7.03 6.72 -17.26
C GLU A 96 -7.08 6.01 -18.61
N SER A 97 -6.02 5.31 -18.97
CA SER A 97 -5.99 4.48 -20.19
C SER A 97 -6.95 3.29 -20.11
N TRP A 98 -7.09 2.62 -18.98
CA TRP A 98 -8.06 1.54 -18.78
C TRP A 98 -9.50 2.05 -18.87
N ILE A 99 -9.78 3.21 -18.29
CA ILE A 99 -11.08 3.88 -18.42
C ILE A 99 -11.38 4.20 -19.90
N ALA A 100 -10.42 4.79 -20.60
CA ALA A 100 -10.57 5.11 -22.03
C ALA A 100 -10.77 3.87 -22.93
N GLN A 101 -10.23 2.72 -22.51
CA GLN A 101 -10.42 1.42 -23.18
C GLN A 101 -11.74 0.72 -22.79
N GLY A 102 -12.53 1.28 -21.87
CA GLY A 102 -13.74 0.67 -21.34
C GLY A 102 -13.51 -0.56 -20.45
N LYS A 103 -12.30 -0.73 -19.94
CA LYS A 103 -11.92 -1.82 -19.01
C LYS A 103 -12.25 -1.50 -17.55
N MET A 104 -12.59 -0.26 -17.27
CA MET A 104 -12.90 0.25 -15.95
C MET A 104 -13.92 1.39 -16.08
N ASP A 105 -14.81 1.54 -15.11
CA ASP A 105 -15.75 2.65 -15.03
C ASP A 105 -15.04 4.00 -14.92
N ASP A 106 -15.72 5.08 -15.33
CA ASP A 106 -15.23 6.45 -15.24
C ASP A 106 -15.22 6.93 -13.76
N LEU A 107 -14.13 6.64 -13.08
CA LEU A 107 -13.86 6.99 -11.68
C LEU A 107 -12.55 7.76 -11.59
N ASP A 108 -12.40 8.59 -10.56
CA ASP A 108 -11.09 9.19 -10.25
C ASP A 108 -10.11 8.10 -9.75
N PRO A 109 -9.06 7.78 -10.51
CA PRO A 109 -8.11 6.73 -10.14
C PRO A 109 -7.42 6.96 -8.79
N ALA A 110 -7.20 8.23 -8.42
CA ALA A 110 -6.56 8.55 -7.15
C ALA A 110 -7.40 8.05 -5.96
N HIS A 111 -8.71 8.25 -6.01
CA HIS A 111 -9.60 7.78 -4.95
C HIS A 111 -9.66 6.26 -4.86
N VAL A 112 -9.62 5.55 -5.98
CA VAL A 112 -9.55 4.07 -6.00
C VAL A 112 -8.28 3.59 -5.28
N ILE A 113 -7.14 4.19 -5.59
CA ILE A 113 -5.87 3.85 -4.94
C ILE A 113 -5.87 4.17 -3.45
N PHE A 114 -6.39 5.34 -3.06
CA PHE A 114 -6.49 5.70 -1.65
C PHE A 114 -7.40 4.74 -0.87
N MET A 115 -8.49 4.27 -1.47
CA MET A 115 -9.34 3.24 -0.86
C MET A 115 -8.60 1.91 -0.68
N ILE A 116 -7.82 1.47 -1.68
CA ILE A 116 -7.01 0.26 -1.56
C ILE A 116 -5.98 0.43 -0.43
N TRP A 117 -5.25 1.54 -0.37
CA TRP A 117 -4.28 1.78 0.69
C TRP A 117 -4.93 1.80 2.07
N ALA A 118 -6.00 2.56 2.24
CA ALA A 118 -6.70 2.67 3.51
C ALA A 118 -7.23 1.31 3.99
N SER A 119 -7.84 0.52 3.11
CA SER A 119 -8.43 -0.77 3.49
C SER A 119 -7.36 -1.84 3.79
N THR A 120 -6.28 -1.89 3.02
CA THR A 120 -5.23 -2.91 3.21
C THR A 120 -4.32 -2.61 4.39
N GLN A 121 -3.89 -1.35 4.57
CA GLN A 121 -3.03 -0.94 5.68
C GLN A 121 -3.75 -0.96 7.02
N TYR A 122 -5.07 -0.85 7.03
CA TYR A 122 -5.88 -0.88 8.24
C TYR A 122 -5.61 -2.12 9.10
N TYR A 123 -5.36 -3.27 8.48
CA TYR A 123 -5.09 -4.53 9.17
C TYR A 123 -3.77 -4.54 9.94
N ALA A 124 -2.79 -3.75 9.54
CA ALA A 124 -1.56 -3.56 10.30
C ALA A 124 -1.67 -2.40 11.29
N ASP A 125 -2.17 -1.24 10.83
CA ASP A 125 -2.08 0.03 11.56
C ASP A 125 -3.09 0.08 12.71
N PHE A 126 -4.27 -0.55 12.54
CA PHE A 126 -5.40 -0.56 13.49
C PHE A 126 -5.74 -1.97 13.99
N GLU A 127 -4.80 -2.90 13.96
CA GLU A 127 -5.00 -4.28 14.44
C GLU A 127 -5.69 -4.36 15.82
N PRO A 128 -5.34 -3.57 16.85
CA PRO A 128 -6.01 -3.63 18.15
C PRO A 128 -7.52 -3.35 18.06
N GLN A 129 -7.94 -2.44 17.18
CA GLN A 129 -9.36 -2.14 16.99
C GLN A 129 -10.08 -3.32 16.33
N ILE A 130 -9.46 -3.97 15.35
CA ILE A 130 -10.02 -5.15 14.69
C ILE A 130 -10.19 -6.28 15.70
N LEU A 131 -9.14 -6.58 16.50
CA LEU A 131 -9.19 -7.65 17.49
C LEU A 131 -10.31 -7.46 18.52
N ILE A 132 -10.51 -6.22 18.98
CA ILE A 132 -11.58 -5.89 19.90
C ILE A 132 -12.96 -6.05 19.23
N ALA A 133 -13.11 -5.51 18.02
CA ALA A 133 -14.40 -5.56 17.31
C ALA A 133 -14.82 -6.98 16.92
N THR A 134 -13.86 -7.83 16.57
CA THR A 134 -14.11 -9.23 16.16
C THR A 134 -14.03 -10.21 17.31
N GLN A 135 -13.69 -9.74 18.52
CA GLN A 135 -13.51 -10.58 19.73
C GLN A 135 -12.48 -11.71 19.52
N THR A 136 -11.42 -11.43 18.78
CA THR A 136 -10.31 -12.35 18.51
C THR A 136 -9.04 -11.92 19.24
N GLN A 137 -8.14 -12.86 19.53
CA GLN A 137 -6.87 -12.56 20.20
C GLN A 137 -5.75 -12.18 19.22
N HIS A 138 -5.82 -12.65 17.98
CA HIS A 138 -4.86 -12.38 16.91
C HIS A 138 -5.51 -12.58 15.55
N LEU A 139 -4.99 -11.91 14.53
CA LEU A 139 -5.38 -12.13 13.16
C LEU A 139 -4.63 -13.36 12.62
N THR A 140 -5.37 -14.32 12.14
CA THR A 140 -4.83 -15.55 11.53
C THR A 140 -4.58 -15.34 10.03
N GLU A 141 -3.75 -16.18 9.41
CA GLU A 141 -3.55 -16.14 7.96
C GLU A 141 -4.87 -16.27 7.17
N PRO A 142 -5.80 -17.19 7.50
CA PRO A 142 -7.11 -17.23 6.86
C PRO A 142 -7.91 -15.92 7.00
N ALA A 143 -7.76 -15.19 8.11
CA ALA A 143 -8.42 -13.90 8.29
C ALA A 143 -7.87 -12.83 7.31
N PHE A 144 -6.56 -12.82 7.06
CA PHE A 144 -5.95 -11.94 6.05
C PHE A 144 -6.38 -12.31 4.63
N VAL A 145 -6.47 -13.60 4.31
CA VAL A 145 -6.98 -14.07 3.00
C VAL A 145 -8.42 -13.61 2.80
N ALA A 146 -9.30 -13.82 3.77
CA ALA A 146 -10.70 -13.38 3.70
C ALA A 146 -10.82 -11.85 3.57
N ALA A 147 -9.93 -11.10 4.21
CA ALA A 147 -9.84 -9.66 4.07
C ALA A 147 -9.45 -9.25 2.64
N ALA A 148 -8.41 -9.86 2.07
CA ALA A 148 -8.00 -9.61 0.70
C ALA A 148 -9.13 -9.91 -0.30
N ASP A 149 -9.81 -11.04 -0.16
CA ASP A 149 -10.91 -11.42 -1.04
C ASP A 149 -12.09 -10.43 -0.95
N SER A 150 -12.41 -9.98 0.26
CA SER A 150 -13.46 -8.98 0.48
C SER A 150 -13.10 -7.64 -0.16
N ILE A 151 -11.86 -7.17 0.01
CA ILE A 151 -11.38 -5.91 -0.58
C ILE A 151 -11.36 -6.02 -2.11
N LYS A 152 -10.83 -7.12 -2.67
CA LYS A 152 -10.84 -7.38 -4.12
C LYS A 152 -12.27 -7.32 -4.66
N HIS A 153 -13.20 -8.04 -4.04
CA HIS A 153 -14.59 -8.04 -4.47
C HIS A 153 -15.21 -6.65 -4.49
N ILE A 154 -15.00 -5.86 -3.43
CA ILE A 154 -15.57 -4.51 -3.33
C ILE A 154 -14.93 -3.56 -4.34
N ILE A 155 -13.60 -3.57 -4.45
CA ILE A 155 -12.86 -2.66 -5.33
C ILE A 155 -13.15 -2.99 -6.80
N LEU A 156 -13.00 -4.24 -7.21
CA LEU A 156 -13.19 -4.61 -8.61
C LEU A 156 -14.63 -4.34 -9.06
N LYS A 157 -15.60 -4.78 -8.26
CA LYS A 157 -17.02 -4.54 -8.57
C LYS A 157 -17.38 -3.05 -8.55
N GLY A 158 -16.82 -2.28 -7.60
CA GLY A 158 -17.03 -0.84 -7.51
C GLY A 158 -16.41 -0.07 -8.68
N CYS A 159 -15.39 -0.64 -9.33
CA CYS A 159 -14.76 -0.09 -10.53
C CYS A 159 -15.36 -0.61 -11.85
N GLY A 160 -16.45 -1.40 -11.82
CA GLY A 160 -17.04 -2.01 -13.03
C GLY A 160 -16.13 -3.07 -13.68
N ILE A 161 -15.16 -3.59 -12.95
CA ILE A 161 -14.22 -4.61 -13.43
C ILE A 161 -14.84 -5.97 -13.13
N CYS A 162 -15.14 -6.76 -14.17
CA CYS A 162 -15.77 -8.09 -14.11
C CYS A 162 -14.75 -9.20 -14.31
#